data_3e1f5a37aabcb5a1fe003f1fb13cd861
#
_entry.id   3e1f5a37aabcb5a1fe003f1fb13cd861
#
_cell.length_a   1.000
_cell.length_b   1.000
_cell.length_c   1.000
_cell.angle_alpha   90.00
_cell.angle_beta   90.00
_cell.angle_gamma   90.00
#
_symmetry.space_group_name_H-M   'P 1'
#
loop_
_entity.id
_entity.type
_entity.pdbx_description
1 polymer ?
#
loop_
_entity_poly.entity_id
_entity_poly.type
_entity_poly.pdbx_seq_one_letter_code
_entity_poly.pdbx_strand_id
1 'polypeptide(L)'
;MSNYRYGIYASNDGNSSPGISFNSITRYDHETGNKEVFSLSKHDAVEEPIFVPKSSDSSEGVGYIIALSYLGEENRSDLMIFDAENLSSGPIARAMLPHRVPYGFHGNWRQGT
;
A
#
# COMPACT_ATOMS: atom_id res chain seq x y z
N MET A 1 -11.30 -21.15 -9.07
CA MET A 1 -10.35 -20.27 -8.71
C MET A 1 -10.22 -19.14 -9.68
N SER A 2 -10.08 -18.03 -9.16
CA SER A 2 -10.15 -16.87 -9.98
C SER A 2 -8.80 -16.55 -10.57
N ASN A 3 -8.84 -15.94 -11.71
CA ASN A 3 -7.67 -15.41 -12.36
C ASN A 3 -7.65 -13.93 -12.10
N TYR A 4 -6.84 -13.54 -11.14
CA TYR A 4 -6.75 -12.14 -10.84
C TYR A 4 -5.98 -11.44 -11.94
N ARG A 5 -6.57 -10.41 -12.47
CA ARG A 5 -5.86 -9.58 -13.43
C ARG A 5 -4.82 -8.72 -12.75
N TYR A 6 -5.12 -8.22 -11.56
CA TYR A 6 -4.25 -7.27 -10.89
C TYR A 6 -3.71 -7.84 -9.61
N GLY A 7 -2.40 -7.68 -9.39
CA GLY A 7 -1.76 -7.97 -8.13
C GLY A 7 -1.36 -6.65 -7.47
N ILE A 8 -1.55 -6.56 -6.15
CA ILE A 8 -1.19 -5.38 -5.39
C ILE A 8 -0.38 -5.87 -4.21
N TYR A 9 0.83 -5.35 -4.06
CA TYR A 9 1.72 -5.84 -3.01
C TYR A 9 2.74 -4.80 -2.62
N ALA A 10 3.29 -4.98 -1.43
CA ALA A 10 4.42 -4.18 -0.98
C ALA A 10 5.66 -4.61 -1.72
N SER A 11 6.52 -3.66 -2.01
CA SER A 11 7.72 -3.92 -2.79
C SER A 11 8.86 -3.02 -2.31
N ASN A 12 10.04 -3.27 -2.87
CA ASN A 12 11.22 -2.45 -2.56
C ASN A 12 11.79 -1.97 -3.86
N ASP A 13 11.94 -0.67 -3.99
CA ASP A 13 12.42 -0.08 -5.24
C ASP A 13 13.95 -0.07 -5.34
N GLY A 14 14.64 -0.61 -4.35
CA GLY A 14 16.09 -0.68 -4.37
C GLY A 14 16.77 0.50 -3.71
N ASN A 15 16.02 1.50 -3.27
CA ASN A 15 16.60 2.72 -2.71
C ASN A 15 16.40 2.86 -1.21
N SER A 16 15.88 1.82 -0.56
CA SER A 16 15.58 1.91 0.86
C SER A 16 16.83 1.75 1.69
N SER A 17 16.79 2.34 2.88
CA SER A 17 17.86 2.18 3.86
C SER A 17 17.93 0.74 4.37
N PRO A 18 19.09 0.32 4.87
CA PRO A 18 19.19 -1.03 5.46
C PRO A 18 18.16 -1.22 6.57
N GLY A 19 17.58 -2.41 6.61
CA GLY A 19 16.59 -2.75 7.61
C GLY A 19 15.17 -2.48 7.20
N ILE A 20 14.95 -1.84 6.05
CA ILE A 20 13.62 -1.60 5.53
C ILE A 20 13.32 -2.62 4.45
N SER A 21 12.29 -3.44 4.70
CA SER A 21 11.93 -4.51 3.77
C SER A 21 11.19 -3.96 2.56
N PHE A 22 10.23 -3.07 2.77
CA PHE A 22 9.40 -2.55 1.70
C PHE A 22 9.27 -1.05 1.85
N ASN A 23 9.48 -0.33 0.74
CA ASN A 23 9.26 1.11 0.72
C ASN A 23 8.35 1.55 -0.42
N SER A 24 7.70 0.60 -1.07
CA SER A 24 6.91 0.89 -2.26
C SER A 24 5.68 0.01 -2.30
N ILE A 25 4.71 0.42 -3.10
CA ILE A 25 3.52 -0.38 -3.39
C ILE A 25 3.46 -0.54 -4.90
N THR A 26 3.26 -1.77 -5.34
CA THR A 26 3.19 -2.09 -6.77
C THR A 26 1.82 -2.64 -7.11
N ARG A 27 1.27 -2.17 -8.20
CA ARG A 27 0.09 -2.74 -8.83
C ARG A 27 0.52 -3.32 -10.16
N TYR A 28 0.34 -4.61 -10.32
CA TYR A 28 0.79 -5.32 -11.50
C TYR A 28 -0.41 -5.82 -12.28
N ASP A 29 -0.41 -5.53 -13.59
CA ASP A 29 -1.46 -6.01 -14.49
C ASP A 29 -0.95 -7.27 -15.17
N HIS A 30 -1.53 -8.40 -14.81
CA HIS A 30 -1.08 -9.69 -15.32
C HIS A 30 -1.44 -9.89 -16.80
N GLU A 31 -2.40 -9.15 -17.30
CA GLU A 31 -2.77 -9.27 -18.71
C GLU A 31 -1.81 -8.54 -19.63
N THR A 32 -1.37 -7.35 -19.22
CA THR A 32 -0.54 -6.52 -20.07
C THR A 32 0.93 -6.54 -19.67
N GLY A 33 1.22 -6.98 -18.45
CA GLY A 33 2.57 -6.92 -17.92
C GLY A 33 2.96 -5.55 -17.41
N ASN A 34 2.06 -4.60 -17.39
CA ASN A 34 2.36 -3.25 -16.93
C ASN A 34 2.37 -3.18 -15.42
N LYS A 35 3.23 -2.33 -14.90
CA LYS A 35 3.32 -2.08 -13.47
C LYS A 35 3.11 -0.61 -13.18
N GLU A 36 2.48 -0.34 -12.06
CA GLU A 36 2.38 1.01 -11.53
C GLU A 36 2.93 0.97 -10.11
N VAL A 37 3.79 1.92 -9.78
CA VAL A 37 4.53 1.88 -8.52
C VAL A 37 4.42 3.23 -7.83
N PHE A 38 4.18 3.21 -6.53
CA PHE A 38 4.31 4.38 -5.69
C PHE A 38 5.40 4.11 -4.66
N SER A 39 6.40 4.97 -4.62
CA SER A 39 7.54 4.80 -3.71
C SER A 39 7.52 5.87 -2.63
N LEU A 40 7.85 5.44 -1.43
CA LEU A 40 8.13 6.35 -0.33
C LEU A 40 9.61 6.70 -0.34
N SER A 41 10.06 7.50 0.61
CA SER A 41 11.47 7.85 0.66
C SER A 41 12.27 6.68 1.24
N LYS A 42 13.59 6.80 1.18
CA LYS A 42 14.46 5.68 1.57
C LYS A 42 14.40 5.33 3.05
N HIS A 43 13.91 6.26 3.87
CA HIS A 43 13.82 6.02 5.31
C HIS A 43 12.42 5.58 5.74
N ASP A 44 11.54 5.38 4.79
CA ASP A 44 10.14 5.05 5.06
C ASP A 44 9.89 3.60 4.75
N ALA A 45 8.89 3.05 5.42
CA ALA A 45 8.49 1.67 5.20
C ALA A 45 6.99 1.58 5.04
N VAL A 46 6.54 0.54 4.35
CA VAL A 46 5.12 0.30 4.17
C VAL A 46 4.84 -1.15 4.47
N GLU A 47 3.67 -1.39 5.08
CA GLU A 47 3.19 -2.74 5.34
C GLU A 47 2.37 -3.22 4.15
N GLU A 48 2.01 -4.48 4.17
CA GLU A 48 1.27 -5.10 3.08
C GLU A 48 -0.03 -4.34 2.82
N PRO A 49 -0.27 -3.90 1.59
CA PRO A 49 -1.49 -3.13 1.30
C PRO A 49 -2.72 -4.02 1.23
N ILE A 50 -3.87 -3.40 1.44
CA ILE A 50 -5.16 -4.07 1.36
C ILE A 50 -5.96 -3.40 0.26
N PHE A 51 -6.59 -4.20 -0.59
CA PHE A 51 -7.46 -3.70 -1.64
C PHE A 51 -8.90 -3.77 -1.16
N VAL A 52 -9.63 -2.66 -1.35
CA VAL A 52 -11.05 -2.58 -0.99
C VAL A 52 -11.82 -2.15 -2.24
N PRO A 53 -12.71 -2.99 -2.77
CA PRO A 53 -13.51 -2.58 -3.94
C PRO A 53 -14.41 -1.40 -3.59
N LYS A 54 -14.68 -0.56 -4.59
CA LYS A 54 -15.56 0.58 -4.37
C LYS A 54 -16.98 0.14 -4.05
N SER A 55 -17.41 -0.96 -4.64
CA SER A 55 -18.71 -1.53 -4.36
C SER A 55 -18.65 -3.01 -4.68
N SER A 56 -19.69 -3.74 -4.29
CA SER A 56 -19.74 -5.18 -4.58
C SER A 56 -19.83 -5.44 -6.09
N ASP A 57 -20.25 -4.45 -6.86
CA ASP A 57 -20.39 -4.59 -8.32
C ASP A 57 -19.23 -4.05 -9.09
N SER A 58 -18.17 -3.61 -8.41
CA SER A 58 -17.04 -3.00 -9.11
C SER A 58 -16.32 -4.02 -9.96
N SER A 59 -15.79 -3.56 -11.08
CA SER A 59 -14.88 -4.36 -11.87
C SER A 59 -13.60 -4.60 -11.09
N GLU A 60 -12.91 -5.66 -11.44
CA GLU A 60 -11.64 -5.95 -10.81
C GLU A 60 -10.68 -4.78 -11.00
N GLY A 61 -9.98 -4.41 -9.95
CA GLY A 61 -9.05 -3.29 -10.00
C GLY A 61 -9.66 -1.94 -9.73
N VAL A 62 -10.97 -1.86 -9.59
CA VAL A 62 -11.66 -0.61 -9.29
C VAL A 62 -11.92 -0.57 -7.80
N GLY A 63 -11.21 0.29 -7.09
CA GLY A 63 -11.34 0.37 -5.66
C GLY A 63 -10.28 1.23 -5.03
N TYR A 64 -10.02 0.95 -3.77
CA TYR A 64 -9.04 1.69 -2.98
C TYR A 64 -7.96 0.74 -2.50
N ILE A 65 -6.76 1.28 -2.37
CA ILE A 65 -5.65 0.58 -1.73
C ILE A 65 -5.41 1.28 -0.41
N ILE A 66 -5.38 0.53 0.67
CA ILE A 66 -5.13 1.05 2.00
C ILE A 66 -3.83 0.46 2.50
N ALA A 67 -2.93 1.30 2.95
CA ALA A 67 -1.62 0.85 3.42
C ALA A 67 -1.20 1.64 4.62
N LEU A 68 -0.59 0.94 5.57
CA LEU A 68 0.02 1.57 6.74
C LEU A 68 1.46 1.86 6.39
N SER A 69 1.89 3.09 6.60
CA SER A 69 3.27 3.49 6.37
C SER A 69 3.90 3.98 7.65
N TYR A 70 5.21 3.76 7.75
CA TYR A 70 6.03 4.28 8.81
C TYR A 70 6.98 5.29 8.19
N LEU A 71 6.89 6.54 8.62
CA LEU A 71 7.70 7.62 8.08
C LEU A 71 8.90 7.80 9.00
N GLY A 72 10.03 7.26 8.58
CA GLY A 72 11.18 7.14 9.47
C GLY A 72 11.73 8.46 9.97
N GLU A 73 11.80 9.45 9.10
CA GLU A 73 12.37 10.73 9.50
C GLU A 73 11.43 11.51 10.41
N GLU A 74 10.15 11.26 10.30
CA GLU A 74 9.16 11.95 11.12
C GLU A 74 8.75 11.13 12.33
N ASN A 75 9.20 9.89 12.38
CA ASN A 75 8.93 9.00 13.50
C ASN A 75 7.43 8.90 13.80
N ARG A 76 6.66 8.70 12.75
CA ARG A 76 5.21 8.58 12.89
C ARG A 76 4.69 7.60 11.87
N SER A 77 3.44 7.19 12.05
CA SER A 77 2.76 6.30 11.11
C SER A 77 1.57 7.01 10.51
N ASP A 78 1.34 6.74 9.23
CA ASP A 78 0.19 7.25 8.50
C ASP A 78 -0.56 6.09 7.89
N LEU A 79 -1.87 6.21 7.86
CA LEU A 79 -2.69 5.31 7.06
C LEU A 79 -2.93 6.02 5.74
N MET A 80 -2.53 5.40 4.64
CA MET A 80 -2.65 6.00 3.33
C MET A 80 -3.73 5.29 2.54
N ILE A 81 -4.51 6.07 1.80
CA ILE A 81 -5.56 5.53 0.95
C ILE A 81 -5.30 6.03 -0.47
N PHE A 82 -5.25 5.08 -1.40
CA PHE A 82 -5.00 5.38 -2.80
C PHE A 82 -6.20 4.98 -3.64
N ASP A 83 -6.37 5.66 -4.75
CA ASP A 83 -7.23 5.15 -5.81
C ASP A 83 -6.45 4.07 -6.54
N ALA A 84 -6.99 2.86 -6.56
CA ALA A 84 -6.25 1.72 -7.13
C ALA A 84 -5.93 1.93 -8.61
N GLU A 85 -6.75 2.71 -9.32
CA GLU A 85 -6.51 2.96 -10.73
C GLU A 85 -5.50 4.06 -10.99
N ASN A 86 -5.08 4.76 -9.94
CA ASN A 86 -4.11 5.86 -10.06
C ASN A 86 -3.08 5.80 -8.95
N LEU A 87 -2.55 4.63 -8.73
CA LEU A 87 -1.62 4.41 -7.63
C LEU A 87 -0.42 5.35 -7.69
N SER A 88 0.15 5.53 -8.86
CA SER A 88 1.36 6.32 -9.01
C SER A 88 1.13 7.81 -8.74
N SER A 89 -0.12 8.25 -8.73
CA SER A 89 -0.43 9.64 -8.38
C SER A 89 -0.32 9.92 -6.90
N GLY A 90 -0.14 8.88 -6.09
CA GLY A 90 0.00 9.02 -4.66
C GLY A 90 -1.32 8.92 -3.94
N PRO A 91 -1.29 9.03 -2.61
CA PRO A 91 -2.51 8.83 -1.82
C PRO A 91 -3.51 9.95 -2.04
N ILE A 92 -4.79 9.57 -2.07
CA ILE A 92 -5.88 10.54 -2.14
C ILE A 92 -6.29 11.00 -0.75
N ALA A 93 -5.87 10.28 0.28
CA ALA A 93 -6.14 10.66 1.66
C ALA A 93 -5.09 10.05 2.56
N ARG A 94 -4.83 10.72 3.67
CA ARG A 94 -3.93 10.24 4.71
C ARG A 94 -4.56 10.47 6.05
N ALA A 95 -4.38 9.53 6.95
CA ALA A 95 -4.75 9.70 8.35
C ALA A 95 -3.49 9.58 9.18
N MET A 96 -3.12 10.66 9.86
CA MET A 96 -2.00 10.64 10.78
C MET A 96 -2.44 9.89 12.03
N LEU A 97 -1.71 8.87 12.40
CA LEU A 97 -2.07 8.11 13.57
C LEU A 97 -1.54 8.82 14.81
N PRO A 98 -2.33 8.83 15.90
CA PRO A 98 -1.93 9.58 17.09
C PRO A 98 -0.72 8.97 17.78
N HIS A 99 -0.46 7.69 17.53
CA HIS A 99 0.69 7.01 18.08
C HIS A 99 1.44 6.35 16.96
N ARG A 100 2.76 6.25 17.14
CA ARG A 100 3.55 5.51 16.20
C ARG A 100 3.22 4.03 16.32
N VAL A 101 2.89 3.43 15.19
CA VAL A 101 2.66 1.99 15.15
C VAL A 101 4.01 1.32 14.87
N PRO A 102 4.41 0.33 15.68
CA PRO A 102 5.70 -0.29 15.48
C PRO A 102 5.83 -0.89 14.09
N TYR A 103 7.00 -0.69 13.48
CA TYR A 103 7.27 -1.28 12.19
C TYR A 103 7.20 -2.79 12.32
N GLY A 104 6.57 -3.43 11.35
CA GLY A 104 6.36 -4.86 11.40
C GLY A 104 5.06 -5.27 12.05
N PHE A 105 4.32 -4.32 12.60
CA PHE A 105 3.02 -4.61 13.14
C PHE A 105 2.06 -4.86 11.99
N HIS A 106 1.52 -6.05 11.92
CA HIS A 106 0.60 -6.37 10.85
C HIS A 106 -0.22 -7.57 11.27
N GLY A 107 -1.24 -7.87 10.51
CA GLY A 107 -2.03 -9.06 10.76
C GLY A 107 -3.06 -8.89 11.84
N ASN A 108 -3.13 -7.72 12.46
CA ASN A 108 -4.12 -7.47 13.49
C ASN A 108 -5.29 -6.65 12.99
N TRP A 109 -5.32 -6.41 11.72
CA TRP A 109 -6.44 -5.76 11.10
C TRP A 109 -7.55 -6.78 10.98
N ARG A 110 -8.57 -6.58 11.74
CA ARG A 110 -9.66 -7.50 11.70
C ARG A 110 -10.94 -6.76 11.56
N GLN A 111 -11.69 -7.17 10.59
CA GLN A 111 -12.99 -6.59 10.41
C GLN A 111 -13.88 -6.90 11.58
N GLY A 112 -14.58 -5.90 12.06
CA GLY A 112 -15.56 -6.11 13.09
C GLY A 112 -15.00 -6.20 14.49
N THR A 113 -13.75 -5.89 14.68
CA THR A 113 -13.20 -5.91 16.05
C THR A 113 -12.84 -4.55 16.53
#